data_88657755efc42f71a87c86d0df5f46e1
#
_entry.id   88657755efc42f71a87c86d0df5f46e1
#
_cell.length_a   1.000
_cell.length_b   1.000
_cell.length_c   1.000
_cell.angle_alpha   90.00
_cell.angle_beta   90.00
_cell.angle_gamma   90.00
#
_symmetry.space_group_name_H-M   'P 1'
#
loop_
_entity.id
_entity.type
_entity.pdbx_description
1 polymer ?
#
loop_
_entity_poly.entity_id
_entity_poly.type
_entity_poly.pdbx_seq_one_letter_code
_entity_poly.pdbx_strand_id
1 'polypeptide(L)'
;MVESGRIHATIIINKYHERFDLVQMLFGRGGLGFRRINITTGVKVRIRGRNSCYLEVNGTEEAPEQLQICWSTHTAHEAEFREAANLLVQMLTDVEELYRQFGNERGLTHENPFFSFGEVSKGREVLLSDLIIRYPPLQV
;
A
#
# COMPACT_ATOMS: atom_id res chain seq x y z
N MET A 1 30.72 -4.06 -10.28
CA MET A 1 29.65 -4.60 -9.45
C MET A 1 28.30 -4.05 -9.92
N VAL A 2 27.37 -4.91 -10.09
CA VAL A 2 26.05 -4.50 -10.56
C VAL A 2 25.14 -4.33 -9.34
N GLU A 3 24.61 -3.14 -9.16
CA GLU A 3 23.57 -2.94 -8.18
C GLU A 3 22.34 -3.75 -8.57
N SER A 4 21.53 -4.10 -7.60
CA SER A 4 20.27 -4.81 -7.86
C SER A 4 19.39 -4.03 -8.82
N GLY A 5 19.60 -2.73 -8.89
CA GLY A 5 18.90 -1.85 -9.81
C GLY A 5 17.42 -1.69 -9.53
N ARG A 6 16.97 -2.00 -8.31
CA ARG A 6 15.54 -1.86 -7.95
C ARG A 6 15.35 -0.93 -6.77
N ILE A 7 14.26 -0.17 -6.85
CA ILE A 7 13.76 0.64 -5.74
C ILE A 7 12.41 0.07 -5.32
N HIS A 8 12.14 0.12 -4.03
CA HIS A 8 10.88 -0.40 -3.47
C HIS A 8 10.44 0.44 -2.28
N ALA A 9 9.16 0.34 -1.98
CA ALA A 9 8.58 0.97 -0.80
C ALA A 9 7.35 0.18 -0.37
N THR A 10 6.91 0.45 0.86
CA THR A 10 5.72 -0.18 1.41
C THR A 10 4.82 0.88 2.04
N ILE A 11 3.53 0.60 2.00
CA ILE A 11 2.52 1.31 2.80
C ILE A 11 1.88 0.27 3.70
N ILE A 12 1.83 0.58 4.99
CA ILE A 12 1.23 -0.30 5.99
C ILE A 12 -0.23 0.09 6.15
N ILE A 13 -1.12 -0.89 6.07
CA ILE A 13 -2.52 -0.68 6.38
C ILE A 13 -2.68 -0.88 7.89
N ASN A 14 -3.10 0.16 8.58
CA ASN A 14 -3.26 0.10 10.01
C ASN A 14 -4.53 -0.67 10.37
N LYS A 15 -4.75 -0.91 11.65
CA LYS A 15 -5.86 -1.74 12.10
C LYS A 15 -7.20 -1.22 11.57
N TYR A 16 -7.99 -2.11 10.99
CA TYR A 16 -9.33 -1.80 10.48
C TYR A 16 -10.31 -2.90 10.91
N HIS A 17 -11.60 -2.58 10.82
CA HIS A 17 -12.63 -3.53 11.23
C HIS A 17 -12.72 -4.71 10.25
N GLU A 18 -12.75 -5.93 10.78
CA GLU A 18 -12.70 -7.16 9.99
C GLU A 18 -13.82 -7.30 8.96
N ARG A 19 -14.98 -6.68 9.20
CA ARG A 19 -16.12 -6.75 8.27
C ARG A 19 -16.02 -5.76 7.13
N PHE A 20 -15.07 -4.85 7.17
CA PHE A 20 -14.82 -3.95 6.04
C PHE A 20 -14.01 -4.72 5.00
N ASP A 21 -14.56 -4.84 3.80
CA ASP A 21 -13.94 -5.64 2.73
C ASP A 21 -12.83 -4.85 2.03
N LEU A 22 -11.79 -4.53 2.78
CA LEU A 22 -10.71 -3.67 2.34
C LEU A 22 -9.98 -4.22 1.11
N VAL A 23 -9.62 -5.49 1.14
CA VAL A 23 -8.82 -6.09 0.07
C VAL A 23 -9.57 -6.06 -1.25
N GLN A 24 -10.87 -6.35 -1.23
CA GLN A 24 -11.70 -6.26 -2.44
C GLN A 24 -11.77 -4.84 -2.98
N MET A 25 -11.86 -3.86 -2.09
CA MET A 25 -11.89 -2.45 -2.52
C MET A 25 -10.55 -2.01 -3.11
N LEU A 26 -9.43 -2.49 -2.57
CA LEU A 26 -8.11 -2.17 -3.10
C LEU A 26 -7.89 -2.79 -4.48
N PHE A 27 -8.34 -4.02 -4.68
CA PHE A 27 -8.25 -4.64 -6.01
C PHE A 27 -9.20 -3.98 -7.01
N GLY A 28 -10.33 -3.45 -6.52
CA GLY A 28 -11.32 -2.84 -7.38
C GLY A 28 -12.08 -3.87 -8.21
N ARG A 29 -13.04 -3.39 -9.01
CA ARG A 29 -13.85 -4.25 -9.85
C ARG A 29 -12.96 -4.97 -10.87
N GLY A 30 -13.01 -6.30 -10.88
CA GLY A 30 -12.22 -7.12 -11.79
C GLY A 30 -10.72 -7.06 -11.54
N GLY A 31 -10.29 -6.62 -10.35
CA GLY A 31 -8.87 -6.52 -10.02
C GLY A 31 -8.16 -5.36 -10.69
N LEU A 32 -8.91 -4.35 -11.15
CA LEU A 32 -8.35 -3.25 -11.93
C LEU A 32 -7.57 -2.22 -11.12
N GLY A 33 -7.74 -2.15 -9.80
CA GLY A 33 -7.09 -1.13 -8.98
C GLY A 33 -5.57 -1.11 -9.14
N PHE A 34 -4.91 -2.16 -8.68
CA PHE A 34 -3.45 -2.27 -8.79
C PHE A 34 -2.99 -2.45 -10.23
N ARG A 35 -3.77 -3.17 -11.02
CA ARG A 35 -3.44 -3.39 -12.43
C ARG A 35 -3.39 -2.07 -13.20
N ARG A 36 -4.29 -1.15 -12.91
CA ARG A 36 -4.31 0.18 -13.54
C ARG A 36 -3.01 0.94 -13.24
N ILE A 37 -2.53 0.86 -12.00
CA ILE A 37 -1.27 1.49 -11.62
C ILE A 37 -0.11 0.90 -12.42
N ASN A 38 -0.07 -0.43 -12.53
CA ASN A 38 0.96 -1.09 -13.30
C ASN A 38 0.93 -0.68 -14.79
N ILE A 39 -0.27 -0.64 -15.37
CA ILE A 39 -0.43 -0.24 -16.79
C ILE A 39 0.01 1.21 -16.99
N THR A 40 -0.36 2.09 -16.07
CA THR A 40 -0.08 3.53 -16.19
C THR A 40 1.39 3.84 -15.98
N THR A 41 2.04 3.18 -15.04
CA THR A 41 3.40 3.54 -14.60
C THR A 41 4.46 2.50 -14.92
N GLY A 42 4.06 1.27 -15.23
CA GLY A 42 5.00 0.16 -15.36
C GLY A 42 5.52 -0.37 -14.03
N VAL A 43 5.04 0.18 -12.93
CA VAL A 43 5.49 -0.20 -11.58
C VAL A 43 4.69 -1.39 -11.08
N LYS A 44 5.39 -2.37 -10.52
CA LYS A 44 4.75 -3.56 -9.98
C LYS A 44 4.22 -3.27 -8.58
N VAL A 45 2.94 -3.54 -8.36
CA VAL A 45 2.26 -3.34 -7.07
C VAL A 45 1.77 -4.69 -6.56
N ARG A 46 2.02 -4.95 -5.28
CA ARG A 46 1.60 -6.18 -4.62
C ARG A 46 0.97 -5.87 -3.26
N ILE A 47 0.05 -6.73 -2.85
CA ILE A 47 -0.46 -6.75 -1.49
C ILE A 47 0.12 -7.98 -0.80
N ARG A 48 0.49 -7.86 0.48
CA ARG A 48 0.98 -8.99 1.26
C ARG A 48 0.59 -8.83 2.72
N GLY A 49 0.77 -9.91 3.48
CA GLY A 49 0.47 -9.89 4.90
C GLY A 49 -0.86 -10.54 5.23
N ARG A 50 -1.26 -10.43 6.48
CA ARG A 50 -2.49 -11.06 6.98
C ARG A 50 -3.71 -10.45 6.30
N ASN A 51 -4.62 -11.32 5.87
CA ASN A 51 -5.85 -11.00 5.16
C ASN A 51 -5.64 -10.58 3.70
N SER A 52 -4.41 -10.67 3.19
CA SER A 52 -4.12 -10.33 1.78
C SER A 52 -4.63 -11.38 0.79
N CYS A 53 -4.83 -12.61 1.26
CA CYS A 53 -5.11 -13.78 0.43
C CYS A 53 -3.94 -14.15 -0.49
N TYR A 54 -2.78 -13.59 -0.24
CA TYR A 54 -1.56 -13.91 -0.98
C TYR A 54 -0.71 -14.89 -0.18
N LEU A 55 -0.54 -16.10 -0.71
CA LEU A 55 0.13 -17.20 -0.01
C LEU A 55 1.62 -17.22 -0.34
N GLU A 56 2.44 -16.66 0.53
CA GLU A 56 3.89 -16.55 0.34
C GLU A 56 4.66 -17.71 0.93
N VAL A 57 4.26 -18.16 2.12
CA VAL A 57 5.02 -19.16 2.86
C VAL A 57 4.79 -20.52 2.25
N ASN A 58 5.73 -20.96 1.40
CA ASN A 58 5.66 -22.23 0.67
C ASN A 58 4.36 -22.40 -0.13
N GLY A 59 3.73 -21.27 -0.52
CA GLY A 59 2.47 -21.30 -1.26
C GLY A 59 1.26 -21.75 -0.43
N THR A 60 1.39 -21.81 0.89
CA THR A 60 0.33 -22.32 1.77
C THR A 60 -0.19 -21.33 2.80
N GLU A 61 0.60 -20.30 3.11
CA GLU A 61 0.24 -19.34 4.15
C GLU A 61 0.53 -17.91 3.73
N GLU A 62 -0.26 -16.98 4.26
CA GLU A 62 0.02 -15.55 4.13
C GLU A 62 1.26 -15.20 4.95
N ALA A 63 1.97 -14.14 4.54
CA ALA A 63 3.04 -13.60 5.37
C ALA A 63 2.46 -13.17 6.72
N PRO A 64 3.17 -13.40 7.83
CA PRO A 64 2.66 -13.09 9.17
C PRO A 64 2.59 -11.61 9.49
N GLU A 65 3.20 -10.77 8.67
CA GLU A 65 3.24 -9.34 8.89
C GLU A 65 1.86 -8.70 8.73
N GLN A 66 1.76 -7.48 9.21
CA GLN A 66 0.58 -6.65 9.02
C GLN A 66 0.33 -6.43 7.52
N LEU A 67 -0.95 -6.32 7.15
CA LEU A 67 -1.33 -6.07 5.77
C LEU A 67 -0.61 -4.85 5.22
N GLN A 68 -0.01 -4.98 4.06
CA GLN A 68 0.77 -3.91 3.46
C GLN A 68 0.71 -3.97 1.95
N ILE A 69 0.94 -2.82 1.34
CA ILE A 69 1.04 -2.68 -0.11
C ILE A 69 2.51 -2.39 -0.42
N CYS A 70 3.08 -3.14 -1.35
CA CYS A 70 4.47 -2.99 -1.76
C CYS A 70 4.51 -2.63 -3.24
N TRP A 71 5.40 -1.71 -3.60
CA TRP A 71 5.61 -1.44 -5.03
C TRP A 71 7.09 -1.27 -5.31
N SER A 72 7.48 -1.65 -6.51
CA SER A 72 8.88 -1.64 -6.89
C SER A 72 9.03 -1.47 -8.40
N THR A 73 10.18 -0.92 -8.79
CA THR A 73 10.56 -0.81 -10.18
C THR A 73 12.07 -0.70 -10.30
N HIS A 74 12.58 -0.60 -11.51
CA HIS A 74 14.00 -0.38 -11.75
C HIS A 74 14.40 1.03 -11.30
N THR A 75 15.63 1.17 -10.81
CA THR A 75 16.16 2.46 -10.32
C THR A 75 16.16 3.55 -11.41
N ALA A 76 16.17 3.18 -12.68
CA ALA A 76 16.09 4.14 -13.77
C ALA A 76 14.72 4.81 -13.88
N HIS A 77 13.71 4.29 -13.17
CA HIS A 77 12.31 4.75 -13.28
C HIS A 77 11.84 5.43 -12.00
N GLU A 78 12.63 6.36 -11.47
CA GLU A 78 12.27 7.09 -10.25
C GLU A 78 10.98 7.88 -10.40
N ALA A 79 10.76 8.50 -11.57
CA ALA A 79 9.55 9.27 -11.82
C ALA A 79 8.31 8.38 -11.76
N GLU A 80 8.38 7.21 -12.37
CA GLU A 80 7.28 6.24 -12.37
C GLU A 80 7.04 5.67 -10.99
N PHE A 81 8.11 5.44 -10.23
CA PHE A 81 8.02 5.00 -8.84
C PHE A 81 7.24 6.00 -7.99
N ARG A 82 7.56 7.28 -8.13
CA ARG A 82 6.85 8.36 -7.44
C ARG A 82 5.39 8.46 -7.91
N GLU A 83 5.15 8.35 -9.20
CA GLU A 83 3.80 8.41 -9.74
C GLU A 83 2.93 7.28 -9.18
N ALA A 84 3.50 6.07 -9.09
CA ALA A 84 2.78 4.95 -8.48
C ALA A 84 2.42 5.25 -7.02
N ALA A 85 3.32 5.89 -6.26
CA ALA A 85 3.03 6.29 -4.89
C ALA A 85 1.85 7.27 -4.83
N ASN A 86 1.82 8.25 -5.73
CA ASN A 86 0.71 9.20 -5.79
C ASN A 86 -0.61 8.50 -6.07
N LEU A 87 -0.63 7.56 -7.01
CA LEU A 87 -1.83 6.80 -7.35
C LEU A 87 -2.27 5.89 -6.20
N LEU A 88 -1.33 5.28 -5.50
CA LEU A 88 -1.66 4.46 -4.33
C LEU A 88 -2.25 5.29 -3.20
N VAL A 89 -1.66 6.45 -2.92
CA VAL A 89 -2.18 7.35 -1.89
C VAL A 89 -3.59 7.81 -2.26
N GLN A 90 -3.82 8.16 -3.52
CA GLN A 90 -5.15 8.56 -3.98
C GLN A 90 -6.16 7.42 -3.78
N MET A 91 -5.79 6.22 -4.18
CA MET A 91 -6.64 5.04 -4.02
C MET A 91 -6.97 4.79 -2.55
N LEU A 92 -5.96 4.86 -1.68
CA LEU A 92 -6.14 4.62 -0.25
C LEU A 92 -6.97 5.72 0.40
N THR A 93 -6.83 6.95 -0.05
CA THR A 93 -7.66 8.06 0.45
C THR A 93 -9.12 7.84 0.10
N ASP A 94 -9.40 7.37 -1.11
CA ASP A 94 -10.77 7.05 -1.54
C ASP A 94 -11.35 5.90 -0.72
N VAL A 95 -10.54 4.85 -0.49
CA VAL A 95 -10.97 3.71 0.32
C VAL A 95 -11.19 4.12 1.78
N GLU A 96 -10.33 5.00 2.30
CA GLU A 96 -10.48 5.50 3.66
C GLU A 96 -11.82 6.21 3.84
N GLU A 97 -12.24 6.98 2.85
CA GLU A 97 -13.55 7.65 2.92
C GLU A 97 -14.68 6.64 3.02
N LEU A 98 -14.61 5.57 2.23
CA LEU A 98 -15.59 4.48 2.31
C LEU A 98 -15.54 3.80 3.69
N TYR A 99 -14.36 3.64 4.23
CA TYR A 99 -14.19 3.07 5.57
C TYR A 99 -14.81 3.95 6.65
N ARG A 100 -14.69 5.27 6.54
CA ARG A 100 -15.32 6.21 7.47
C ARG A 100 -16.83 6.12 7.42
N GLN A 101 -17.39 6.03 6.21
CA GLN A 101 -18.85 5.85 6.06
C GLN A 101 -19.30 4.54 6.70
N PHE A 102 -18.57 3.47 6.46
CA PHE A 102 -18.82 2.16 7.08
C PHE A 102 -18.82 2.28 8.60
N GLY A 103 -17.83 2.98 9.17
CA GLY A 103 -17.72 3.17 10.61
C GLY A 103 -18.84 4.02 11.19
N ASN A 104 -19.19 5.11 10.50
CA ASN A 104 -20.26 6.00 10.95
C ASN A 104 -21.60 5.26 11.02
N GLU A 105 -21.90 4.42 10.07
CA GLU A 105 -23.13 3.63 10.05
C GLU A 105 -23.20 2.63 11.20
N ARG A 106 -22.06 2.27 11.78
CA ARG A 106 -21.95 1.25 12.83
C ARG A 106 -21.49 1.81 14.18
N GLY A 107 -21.39 3.13 14.29
CA GLY A 107 -20.98 3.77 15.54
C GLY A 107 -19.54 3.50 15.93
N LEU A 108 -18.67 3.21 14.94
CA LEU A 108 -17.25 2.97 15.19
C LEU A 108 -16.46 4.26 15.13
N THR A 109 -15.40 4.35 15.92
CA THR A 109 -14.50 5.50 15.91
C THR A 109 -13.15 5.10 15.33
N HIS A 110 -12.45 6.08 14.75
CA HIS A 110 -11.12 5.90 14.19
C HIS A 110 -10.11 6.63 15.05
N GLU A 111 -9.22 5.90 15.69
CA GLU A 111 -8.19 6.47 16.55
C GLU A 111 -6.85 6.59 15.85
N ASN A 112 -6.60 5.76 14.84
CA ASN A 112 -5.33 5.70 14.13
C ASN A 112 -5.50 6.11 12.67
N PRO A 113 -4.43 6.61 12.05
CA PRO A 113 -4.44 6.79 10.60
C PRO A 113 -4.77 5.46 9.89
N PHE A 114 -5.51 5.54 8.79
CA PHE A 114 -5.90 4.34 8.05
C PHE A 114 -4.70 3.62 7.46
N PHE A 115 -3.70 4.40 7.03
CA PHE A 115 -2.46 3.85 6.47
C PHE A 115 -1.29 4.76 6.83
N SER A 116 -0.10 4.21 6.74
CA SER A 116 1.14 4.92 6.98
C SER A 116 2.24 4.33 6.11
N PHE A 117 3.24 5.14 5.77
CA PHE A 117 4.38 4.62 5.03
C PHE A 117 5.19 3.67 5.90
N GLY A 118 5.69 2.60 5.30
CA GLY A 118 6.61 1.67 5.92
C GLY A 118 8.01 1.87 5.36
N GLU A 119 8.66 0.78 4.97
CA GLU A 119 10.02 0.83 4.44
C GLU A 119 10.09 1.48 3.07
N VAL A 120 11.18 2.19 2.83
CA VAL A 120 11.56 2.71 1.52
C VAL A 120 13.03 2.35 1.32
N SER A 121 13.40 2.02 0.08
CA SER A 121 14.79 1.73 -0.26
C SER A 121 15.72 2.81 0.26
N LYS A 122 16.82 2.38 0.91
CA LYS A 122 17.79 3.28 1.51
C LYS A 122 18.31 4.28 0.47
N GLY A 123 18.27 5.57 0.84
CA GLY A 123 18.71 6.65 -0.03
C GLY A 123 17.65 7.13 -1.01
N ARG A 124 16.47 6.52 -1.01
CA ARG A 124 15.39 6.91 -1.92
C ARG A 124 14.20 7.57 -1.22
N GLU A 125 14.31 7.78 0.08
CA GLU A 125 13.23 8.39 0.87
C GLU A 125 12.86 9.79 0.36
N VAL A 126 13.82 10.49 -0.19
CA VAL A 126 13.61 11.84 -0.74
C VAL A 126 12.56 11.83 -1.86
N LEU A 127 12.44 10.74 -2.60
CA LEU A 127 11.44 10.63 -3.67
C LEU A 127 10.01 10.69 -3.15
N LEU A 128 9.80 10.35 -1.88
CA LEU A 128 8.48 10.26 -1.26
C LEU A 128 8.34 11.16 -0.04
N SER A 129 9.31 12.06 0.21
CA SER A 129 9.38 12.80 1.47
C SER A 129 8.11 13.58 1.82
N ASP A 130 7.49 14.22 0.86
CA ASP A 130 6.25 14.97 1.08
C ASP A 130 5.07 14.04 1.45
N LEU A 131 5.04 12.84 0.89
CA LEU A 131 4.01 11.86 1.22
C LEU A 131 4.27 11.25 2.59
N ILE A 132 5.53 10.95 2.90
CA ILE A 132 5.91 10.40 4.19
C ILE A 132 5.59 11.36 5.33
N ILE A 133 5.77 12.66 5.09
CA ILE A 133 5.41 13.69 6.09
C ILE A 133 3.91 13.68 6.37
N ARG A 134 3.09 13.45 5.35
CA ARG A 134 1.62 13.41 5.50
C ARG A 134 1.13 12.12 6.15
N TYR A 135 1.82 11.02 5.89
CA TYR A 135 1.43 9.68 6.37
C TYR A 135 2.65 8.99 6.99
N PRO A 136 3.20 9.55 8.08
CA PRO A 136 4.45 9.03 8.64
C PRO A 136 4.29 7.63 9.23
N PRO A 137 5.41 6.87 9.29
CA PRO A 137 5.40 5.59 9.96
C PRO A 137 4.90 5.73 11.40
N LEU A 138 4.08 4.79 11.83
CA LEU A 138 3.61 4.79 13.21
C LEU A 138 4.78 4.45 14.13
N GLN A 139 4.90 5.22 15.20
CA GLN A 139 5.88 4.92 16.23
C GLN A 139 5.30 3.87 17.17
N VAL A 140 6.11 2.88 17.45
CA VAL A 140 5.73 1.77 18.33
C VAL A 140 6.12 2.10 19.76
#